data_2a0e58f612fff9f457ae23053860e17d
#
_entry.id   2a0e58f612fff9f457ae23053860e17d
#
_cell.length_a   1.000
_cell.length_b   1.000
_cell.length_c   1.000
_cell.angle_alpha   90.00
_cell.angle_beta   90.00
_cell.angle_gamma   90.00
#
_symmetry.space_group_name_H-M   'P 1'
#
loop_
_entity.id
_entity.type
_entity.pdbx_description
1 polymer ?
#
loop_
_entity_poly.entity_id
_entity_poly.type
_entity_poly.pdbx_seq_one_letter_code
_entity_poly.pdbx_strand_id
1 'polypeptide(L)'
;YEAGDIMMMKNRGDKMREILADLDKLVSCHPTFSLNKWITDARDMGHDAASKNYYEMNARSLITIWGDSYHLTDYANRSWAGLTNQYYSVRWDRFINEVIKAVEKKKAFDEEVFFNESRMYENEWVNPSNRINYNEGGDGIKLARQIYKKYAKEIIR
;
A
#
# COMPACT_ATOMS: atom_id res chain seq x y z
N TYR A 1 2.45 -8.02 20.24
CA TYR A 1 3.37 -7.03 20.76
C TYR A 1 3.55 -7.15 22.28
N GLU A 2 2.48 -7.03 23.04
CA GLU A 2 2.53 -7.11 24.53
C GLU A 2 3.12 -8.43 25.04
N ALA A 3 2.85 -9.54 24.37
CA ALA A 3 3.43 -10.83 24.72
C ALA A 3 4.92 -10.97 24.35
N GLY A 4 5.48 -10.07 23.55
CA GLY A 4 6.86 -10.10 23.09
C GLY A 4 7.23 -11.27 22.18
N ASP A 5 6.26 -11.97 21.60
CA ASP A 5 6.48 -13.13 20.72
C ASP A 5 6.84 -12.66 19.30
N ILE A 6 8.13 -12.50 19.07
CA ILE A 6 8.70 -12.02 17.80
C ILE A 6 8.39 -12.99 16.65
N MET A 7 8.41 -14.31 16.91
CA MET A 7 8.14 -15.30 15.87
C MET A 7 6.68 -15.19 15.40
N MET A 8 5.73 -15.06 16.33
CA MET A 8 4.33 -14.85 16.00
C MET A 8 4.13 -13.54 15.26
N MET A 9 4.80 -12.45 15.66
CA MET A 9 4.71 -11.16 14.99
C MET A 9 5.19 -11.25 13.55
N LYS A 10 6.34 -11.88 13.30
CA LYS A 10 6.86 -12.13 11.94
C LYS A 10 5.87 -12.95 11.11
N ASN A 11 5.39 -14.07 11.62
CA ASN A 11 4.43 -14.93 10.92
C ASN A 11 3.12 -14.21 10.56
N ARG A 12 2.59 -13.38 11.47
CA ARG A 12 1.38 -12.59 11.20
C ARG A 12 1.63 -11.47 10.19
N GLY A 13 2.81 -10.85 10.25
CA GLY A 13 3.25 -9.88 9.26
C GLY A 13 3.37 -10.47 7.86
N ASP A 14 4.00 -11.66 7.74
CA ASP A 14 4.09 -12.39 6.48
C ASP A 14 2.70 -12.73 5.91
N LYS A 15 1.81 -13.20 6.78
CA LYS A 15 0.43 -13.52 6.38
C LYS A 15 -0.34 -12.29 5.90
N MET A 16 -0.17 -11.16 6.56
CA MET A 16 -0.79 -9.91 6.14
C MET A 16 -0.27 -9.46 4.76
N ARG A 17 1.05 -9.53 4.52
CA ARG A 17 1.64 -9.22 3.20
C ARG A 17 1.09 -10.13 2.11
N GLU A 18 0.95 -11.44 2.41
CA GLU A 18 0.36 -12.41 1.49
C GLU A 18 -1.08 -12.02 1.10
N ILE A 19 -1.91 -11.65 2.09
CA ILE A 19 -3.29 -11.24 1.87
C ILE A 19 -3.36 -9.95 1.03
N LEU A 20 -2.52 -8.96 1.34
CA LEU A 20 -2.46 -7.70 0.58
C LEU A 20 -2.01 -7.94 -0.88
N ALA A 21 -1.05 -8.82 -1.10
CA ALA A 21 -0.61 -9.19 -2.45
C ALA A 21 -1.70 -9.94 -3.24
N ASP A 22 -2.43 -10.84 -2.60
CA ASP A 22 -3.55 -11.54 -3.23
C ASP A 22 -4.72 -10.58 -3.54
N LEU A 23 -4.99 -9.62 -2.65
CA LEU A 23 -5.98 -8.57 -2.89
C LEU A 23 -5.57 -7.70 -4.08
N ASP A 24 -4.33 -7.22 -4.11
CA ASP A 24 -3.79 -6.40 -5.20
C ASP A 24 -3.93 -7.12 -6.54
N LYS A 25 -3.56 -8.41 -6.57
CA LYS A 25 -3.70 -9.25 -7.75
C LYS A 25 -5.16 -9.47 -8.14
N LEU A 26 -6.08 -9.63 -7.20
CA LEU A 26 -7.51 -9.80 -7.50
C LEU A 26 -8.09 -8.55 -8.15
N VAL A 27 -7.84 -7.38 -7.56
CA VAL A 27 -8.39 -6.12 -8.08
C VAL A 27 -7.73 -5.70 -9.39
N SER A 28 -6.50 -6.17 -9.70
CA SER A 28 -5.84 -5.93 -10.99
C SER A 28 -6.56 -6.56 -12.19
N CYS A 29 -7.46 -7.51 -11.93
CA CYS A 29 -8.25 -8.13 -13.00
C CYS A 29 -9.30 -7.18 -13.63
N HIS A 30 -9.51 -5.99 -13.04
CA HIS A 30 -10.45 -5.02 -13.57
C HIS A 30 -9.80 -3.62 -13.65
N PRO A 31 -9.77 -2.98 -14.83
CA PRO A 31 -9.03 -1.73 -15.06
C PRO A 31 -9.52 -0.55 -14.19
N THR A 32 -10.78 -0.54 -13.76
CA THR A 32 -11.31 0.50 -12.86
C THR A 32 -10.62 0.52 -11.49
N PHE A 33 -10.06 -0.61 -11.06
CA PHE A 33 -9.36 -0.73 -9.79
C PHE A 33 -7.84 -0.72 -9.97
N SER A 34 -7.36 0.06 -10.94
CA SER A 34 -5.94 0.15 -11.30
C SER A 34 -5.39 1.54 -10.98
N LEU A 35 -4.31 1.59 -10.19
CA LEU A 35 -3.53 2.79 -9.98
C LEU A 35 -2.95 3.31 -11.31
N ASN A 36 -2.57 2.39 -12.21
CA ASN A 36 -2.06 2.74 -13.54
C ASN A 36 -3.05 3.60 -14.32
N LYS A 37 -4.32 3.17 -14.38
CA LYS A 37 -5.34 3.96 -15.06
C LYS A 37 -5.47 5.37 -14.46
N TRP A 38 -5.53 5.47 -13.15
CA TRP A 38 -5.61 6.76 -12.44
C TRP A 38 -4.43 7.68 -12.78
N ILE A 39 -3.22 7.14 -12.77
CA ILE A 39 -1.99 7.89 -13.10
C ILE A 39 -1.96 8.27 -14.58
N THR A 40 -2.31 7.33 -15.48
CA THR A 40 -2.32 7.59 -16.93
C THR A 40 -3.33 8.67 -17.27
N ASP A 41 -4.56 8.59 -16.77
CA ASP A 41 -5.59 9.60 -16.99
C ASP A 41 -5.14 10.99 -16.50
N ALA A 42 -4.46 11.06 -15.35
CA ALA A 42 -3.92 12.32 -14.85
C ALA A 42 -2.79 12.86 -15.76
N ARG A 43 -1.88 12.01 -16.20
CA ARG A 43 -0.78 12.41 -17.11
C ARG A 43 -1.29 12.89 -18.47
N ASP A 44 -2.36 12.31 -18.97
CA ASP A 44 -2.96 12.68 -20.26
C ASP A 44 -3.56 14.09 -20.26
N MET A 45 -3.78 14.69 -19.10
CA MET A 45 -4.15 16.11 -18.97
C MET A 45 -2.97 17.07 -19.24
N GLY A 46 -1.74 16.58 -19.19
CA GLY A 46 -0.54 17.38 -19.41
C GLY A 46 -0.09 17.42 -20.86
N HIS A 47 0.44 18.56 -21.31
CA HIS A 47 0.91 18.77 -22.69
C HIS A 47 2.40 18.51 -22.85
N ASP A 48 3.18 18.58 -21.80
CA ASP A 48 4.62 18.35 -21.75
C ASP A 48 5.03 17.51 -20.53
N ALA A 49 6.31 17.19 -20.42
CA ALA A 49 6.82 16.35 -19.35
C ALA A 49 6.61 16.98 -17.96
N ALA A 50 6.73 18.28 -17.83
CA ALA A 50 6.59 18.98 -16.56
C ALA A 50 5.15 18.97 -16.08
N SER A 51 4.19 19.32 -16.95
CA SER A 51 2.76 19.27 -16.63
C SER A 51 2.26 17.84 -16.38
N LYS A 52 2.74 16.84 -17.15
CA LYS A 52 2.44 15.43 -16.88
C LYS A 52 2.89 14.98 -15.50
N ASN A 53 4.09 15.36 -15.10
CA ASN A 53 4.60 15.04 -13.77
C ASN A 53 3.83 15.77 -12.66
N TYR A 54 3.46 17.02 -12.90
CA TYR A 54 2.63 17.78 -11.96
C TYR A 54 1.25 17.13 -11.72
N TYR A 55 0.56 16.74 -12.79
CA TYR A 55 -0.74 16.06 -12.66
C TYR A 55 -0.60 14.68 -12.01
N GLU A 56 0.45 13.90 -12.32
CA GLU A 56 0.72 12.64 -11.65
C GLU A 56 0.96 12.83 -10.15
N MET A 57 1.79 13.81 -9.76
CA MET A 57 2.06 14.11 -8.35
C MET A 57 0.76 14.45 -7.61
N ASN A 58 -0.07 15.30 -8.19
CA ASN A 58 -1.38 15.64 -7.60
C ASN A 58 -2.29 14.43 -7.49
N ALA A 59 -2.34 13.58 -8.52
CA ALA A 59 -3.15 12.36 -8.53
C ALA A 59 -2.72 11.38 -7.45
N ARG A 60 -1.40 11.21 -7.25
CA ARG A 60 -0.86 10.38 -6.17
C ARG A 60 -1.16 10.98 -4.79
N SER A 61 -0.94 12.29 -4.61
CA SER A 61 -1.22 13.00 -3.36
C SER A 61 -2.68 12.87 -2.95
N LEU A 62 -3.61 13.01 -3.89
CA LEU A 62 -5.04 12.99 -3.63
C LEU A 62 -5.52 11.69 -2.98
N ILE A 63 -4.95 10.55 -3.36
CA ILE A 63 -5.34 9.22 -2.87
C ILE A 63 -4.47 8.71 -1.71
N THR A 64 -3.50 9.49 -1.26
CA THR A 64 -2.57 9.12 -0.17
C THR A 64 -2.49 10.21 0.89
N ILE A 65 -1.69 11.26 0.67
CA ILE A 65 -1.42 12.33 1.66
C ILE A 65 -2.39 13.50 1.59
N TRP A 66 -3.33 13.51 0.65
CA TRP A 66 -4.33 14.56 0.47
C TRP A 66 -3.71 15.97 0.38
N GLY A 67 -2.75 16.15 -0.54
CA GLY A 67 -2.11 17.46 -0.72
C GLY A 67 -1.25 17.91 0.45
N ASP A 68 -0.57 16.94 1.10
CA ASP A 68 0.32 17.17 2.24
C ASP A 68 -0.39 17.64 3.54
N SER A 69 -1.67 17.38 3.65
CA SER A 69 -2.40 17.67 4.89
C SER A 69 -2.20 16.57 5.92
N TYR A 70 -1.61 16.94 7.05
CA TYR A 70 -1.32 16.05 8.17
C TYR A 70 -2.53 15.29 8.72
N HIS A 71 -3.70 15.91 8.67
CA HIS A 71 -4.94 15.37 9.22
C HIS A 71 -5.78 14.60 8.20
N LEU A 72 -5.40 14.65 6.92
CA LEU A 72 -6.17 14.05 5.84
C LEU A 72 -5.47 12.88 5.15
N THR A 73 -4.35 12.42 5.70
CA THR A 73 -3.66 11.22 5.20
C THR A 73 -4.62 10.04 5.20
N ASP A 74 -4.64 9.31 4.07
CA ASP A 74 -5.52 8.17 3.81
C ASP A 74 -7.04 8.50 3.75
N TYR A 75 -7.43 9.77 3.80
CA TYR A 75 -8.85 10.16 3.70
C TYR A 75 -9.51 9.64 2.42
N ALA A 76 -8.83 9.73 1.30
CA ALA A 76 -9.29 9.25 0.01
C ALA A 76 -8.68 7.91 -0.40
N ASN A 77 -8.36 7.04 0.56
CA ASN A 77 -7.74 5.75 0.31
C ASN A 77 -8.54 4.89 -0.70
N ARG A 78 -7.83 4.03 -1.43
CA ARG A 78 -8.42 3.13 -2.42
C ARG A 78 -7.72 1.78 -2.36
N SER A 79 -8.51 0.71 -2.45
CA SER A 79 -7.96 -0.66 -2.57
C SER A 79 -7.73 -0.99 -4.04
N TRP A 80 -6.80 -0.28 -4.69
CA TRP A 80 -6.46 -0.45 -6.10
C TRP A 80 -5.20 -1.28 -6.28
N ALA A 81 -5.15 -2.02 -7.39
CA ALA A 81 -3.95 -2.70 -7.83
C ALA A 81 -2.80 -1.68 -8.02
N GLY A 82 -1.65 -2.04 -7.50
CA GLY A 82 -0.47 -1.17 -7.43
C GLY A 82 -0.45 -0.30 -6.17
N LEU A 83 -1.55 0.32 -5.76
CA LEU A 83 -1.61 1.12 -4.54
C LEU A 83 -1.55 0.23 -3.28
N THR A 84 -2.36 -0.85 -3.26
CA THR A 84 -2.41 -1.78 -2.13
C THR A 84 -1.05 -2.41 -1.87
N ASN A 85 -0.36 -2.87 -2.93
CA ASN A 85 0.90 -3.59 -2.77
C ASN A 85 2.11 -2.67 -2.63
N GLN A 86 2.17 -1.55 -3.36
CA GLN A 86 3.37 -0.72 -3.43
C GLN A 86 3.35 0.48 -2.48
N TYR A 87 2.21 0.79 -1.89
CA TYR A 87 2.09 1.87 -0.91
C TYR A 87 1.69 1.33 0.47
N TYR A 88 0.48 0.78 0.60
CA TYR A 88 -0.04 0.34 1.90
C TYR A 88 0.71 -0.86 2.46
N SER A 89 1.03 -1.87 1.64
CA SER A 89 1.79 -3.04 2.09
C SER A 89 3.17 -2.64 2.61
N VAL A 90 3.85 -1.70 1.93
CA VAL A 90 5.17 -1.20 2.35
C VAL A 90 5.08 -0.43 3.68
N ARG A 91 4.04 0.39 3.87
CA ARG A 91 3.83 1.11 5.15
C ARG A 91 3.61 0.13 6.31
N TRP A 92 2.76 -0.89 6.11
CA TRP A 92 2.54 -1.93 7.10
C TRP A 92 3.80 -2.73 7.40
N ASP A 93 4.58 -3.05 6.38
CA ASP A 93 5.85 -3.76 6.55
C ASP A 93 6.85 -2.96 7.40
N ARG A 94 6.97 -1.67 7.12
CA ARG A 94 7.78 -0.75 7.94
C ARG A 94 7.31 -0.73 9.39
N PHE A 95 6.00 -0.58 9.63
CA PHE A 95 5.43 -0.58 10.98
C PHE A 95 5.76 -1.88 11.75
N ILE A 96 5.49 -3.04 11.15
CA ILE A 96 5.74 -4.33 11.77
C ILE A 96 7.24 -4.49 12.10
N ASN A 97 8.12 -4.12 11.17
CA ASN A 97 9.55 -4.22 11.37
C ASN A 97 10.04 -3.32 12.50
N GLU A 98 9.55 -2.08 12.61
CA GLU A 98 9.94 -1.19 13.71
C GLU A 98 9.40 -1.66 15.07
N VAL A 99 8.18 -2.20 15.12
CA VAL A 99 7.64 -2.82 16.32
C VAL A 99 8.47 -4.04 16.74
N ILE A 100 8.87 -4.91 15.80
CA ILE A 100 9.74 -6.05 16.06
C ILE A 100 11.10 -5.59 16.61
N LYS A 101 11.73 -4.58 16.00
CA LYS A 101 12.99 -4.00 16.47
C LYS A 101 12.87 -3.43 17.90
N ALA A 102 11.76 -2.78 18.23
CA ALA A 102 11.52 -2.28 19.58
C ALA A 102 11.47 -3.42 20.60
N VAL A 103 10.75 -4.52 20.27
CA VAL A 103 10.70 -5.72 21.13
C VAL A 103 12.07 -6.38 21.27
N GLU A 104 12.82 -6.56 20.18
CA GLU A 104 14.16 -7.13 20.21
C GLU A 104 15.12 -6.32 21.09
N LYS A 105 15.00 -4.99 21.04
CA LYS A 105 15.81 -4.07 21.84
C LYS A 105 15.26 -3.84 23.26
N LYS A 106 14.13 -4.44 23.63
CA LYS A 106 13.43 -4.23 24.91
C LYS A 106 13.14 -2.75 25.19
N LYS A 107 12.74 -2.01 24.15
CA LYS A 107 12.39 -0.59 24.21
C LYS A 107 10.91 -0.43 23.85
N ALA A 108 10.31 0.67 24.31
CA ALA A 108 9.02 1.09 23.81
C ALA A 108 9.10 1.42 22.31
N PHE A 109 8.02 1.18 21.60
CA PHE A 109 7.89 1.65 20.22
C PHE A 109 7.80 3.18 20.22
N ASP A 110 8.63 3.82 19.41
CA ASP A 110 8.67 5.28 19.29
C ASP A 110 7.72 5.73 18.16
N GLU A 111 6.51 6.12 18.56
CA GLU A 111 5.46 6.52 17.63
C GLU A 111 5.82 7.80 16.86
N GLU A 112 6.50 8.75 17.51
CA GLU A 112 6.85 10.04 16.91
C GLU A 112 7.92 9.86 15.82
N VAL A 113 8.97 9.10 16.11
CA VAL A 113 10.02 8.78 15.15
C VAL A 113 9.42 8.00 13.97
N PHE A 114 8.63 6.97 14.24
CA PHE A 114 7.98 6.17 13.19
C PHE A 114 7.05 7.03 12.32
N PHE A 115 6.30 7.93 12.93
CA PHE A 115 5.40 8.82 12.21
C PHE A 115 6.18 9.74 11.25
N ASN A 116 7.27 10.35 11.72
CA ASN A 116 8.11 11.23 10.89
C ASN A 116 8.75 10.47 9.72
N GLU A 117 9.27 9.28 9.95
CA GLU A 117 9.83 8.42 8.89
C GLU A 117 8.76 7.98 7.89
N SER A 118 7.55 7.70 8.35
CA SER A 118 6.42 7.38 7.47
C SER A 118 6.05 8.55 6.56
N ARG A 119 6.03 9.78 7.09
CA ARG A 119 5.80 10.99 6.29
C ARG A 119 6.87 11.22 5.22
N MET A 120 8.13 10.95 5.54
CA MET A 120 9.20 11.01 4.54
C MET A 120 8.95 10.03 3.39
N TYR A 121 8.62 8.78 3.71
CA TYR A 121 8.30 7.75 2.70
C TYR A 121 7.08 8.15 1.85
N GLU A 122 6.02 8.64 2.47
CA GLU A 122 4.79 9.06 1.79
C GLU A 122 5.04 10.21 0.81
N ASN A 123 5.80 11.21 1.23
CA ASN A 123 6.20 12.33 0.38
C ASN A 123 7.12 11.89 -0.77
N GLU A 124 8.02 10.93 -0.53
CA GLU A 124 8.84 10.35 -1.57
C GLU A 124 7.98 9.56 -2.58
N TRP A 125 7.00 8.80 -2.09
CA TRP A 125 6.15 7.97 -2.95
C TRP A 125 5.30 8.80 -3.94
N VAL A 126 4.85 9.98 -3.56
CA VAL A 126 4.07 10.84 -4.46
C VAL A 126 4.92 11.48 -5.57
N ASN A 127 6.24 11.41 -5.47
CA ASN A 127 7.14 11.95 -6.48
C ASN A 127 7.07 11.12 -7.77
N PRO A 128 6.78 11.72 -8.95
CA PRO A 128 6.67 11.02 -10.23
C PRO A 128 7.94 10.33 -10.72
N SER A 129 9.11 10.67 -10.15
CA SER A 129 10.37 9.97 -10.45
C SER A 129 10.37 8.52 -10.00
N ASN A 130 9.55 8.18 -9.01
CA ASN A 130 9.39 6.81 -8.50
C ASN A 130 8.48 6.00 -9.41
N ARG A 131 9.06 5.03 -10.10
CA ARG A 131 8.30 4.13 -10.98
C ARG A 131 7.38 3.23 -10.17
N ILE A 132 6.15 3.11 -10.63
CA ILE A 132 5.16 2.18 -10.09
C ILE A 132 5.06 0.99 -11.05
N ASN A 133 5.20 -0.23 -10.52
CA ASN A 133 5.02 -1.44 -11.29
C ASN A 133 3.57 -1.89 -11.21
N TYR A 134 2.98 -2.21 -12.35
CA TYR A 134 1.59 -2.62 -12.44
C TYR A 134 1.49 -4.07 -12.89
N ASN A 135 0.64 -4.82 -12.20
CA ASN A 135 0.12 -6.08 -12.69
C ASN A 135 -1.30 -5.82 -13.17
N GLU A 136 -1.58 -6.08 -14.43
CA GLU A 136 -2.90 -5.88 -15.01
C GLU A 136 -3.39 -7.15 -15.70
N GLY A 137 -4.68 -7.41 -15.53
CA GLY A 137 -5.38 -8.48 -16.22
C GLY A 137 -5.42 -9.81 -15.48
N GLY A 138 -6.21 -10.71 -16.02
CA GLY A 138 -6.43 -12.05 -15.50
C GLY A 138 -7.92 -12.41 -15.40
N ASP A 139 -8.18 -13.68 -15.10
CA ASP A 139 -9.53 -14.19 -14.80
C ASP A 139 -9.86 -13.94 -13.33
N GLY A 140 -10.55 -12.82 -13.05
CA GLY A 140 -10.92 -12.42 -11.68
C GLY A 140 -11.81 -13.44 -10.98
N ILE A 141 -12.70 -14.15 -11.69
CA ILE A 141 -13.58 -15.18 -11.10
C ILE A 141 -12.76 -16.40 -10.67
N LYS A 142 -11.87 -16.85 -11.52
CA LYS A 142 -10.96 -17.96 -11.20
C LYS A 142 -10.08 -17.61 -10.00
N LEU A 143 -9.50 -16.41 -10.00
CA LEU A 143 -8.64 -15.93 -8.92
C LEU A 143 -9.42 -15.76 -7.61
N ALA A 144 -10.62 -15.18 -7.64
CA ALA A 144 -11.47 -15.06 -6.45
C ALA A 144 -11.78 -16.43 -5.82
N ARG A 145 -12.08 -17.44 -6.65
CA ARG A 145 -12.29 -18.82 -6.16
C ARG A 145 -11.03 -19.42 -5.55
N GLN A 146 -9.84 -19.13 -6.08
CA GLN A 146 -8.57 -19.60 -5.52
C GLN A 146 -8.30 -18.94 -4.16
N ILE A 147 -8.46 -17.63 -4.07
CA ILE A 147 -8.29 -16.85 -2.83
C ILE A 147 -9.30 -17.31 -1.77
N TYR A 148 -10.55 -17.49 -2.15
CA TYR A 148 -11.56 -18.03 -1.23
C TYR A 148 -11.13 -19.40 -0.66
N LYS A 149 -10.72 -20.36 -1.50
CA LYS A 149 -10.24 -21.65 -1.04
C LYS A 149 -9.03 -21.56 -0.11
N LYS A 150 -8.16 -20.59 -0.36
CA LYS A 150 -6.95 -20.36 0.43
C LYS A 150 -7.28 -19.88 1.85
N TYR A 151 -8.25 -18.98 2.00
CA TYR A 151 -8.55 -18.30 3.26
C TYR A 151 -9.85 -18.74 3.97
N ALA A 152 -10.73 -19.49 3.30
CA ALA A 152 -12.05 -19.83 3.82
C ALA A 152 -12.01 -20.48 5.21
N LYS A 153 -11.06 -21.39 5.45
CA LYS A 153 -10.93 -22.08 6.75
C LYS A 153 -10.50 -21.16 7.90
N GLU A 154 -9.90 -20.02 7.58
CA GLU A 154 -9.45 -19.03 8.57
C GLU A 154 -10.54 -17.99 8.87
N ILE A 155 -11.46 -17.76 7.92
CA ILE A 155 -12.49 -16.72 7.98
C ILE A 155 -13.83 -17.30 8.46
N ILE A 156 -14.18 -18.49 7.99
CA ILE A 156 -15.44 -19.15 8.33
C ILE A 156 -15.18 -20.09 9.51
N ARG A 157 -15.48 -19.60 10.71
CA ARG A 157 -15.50 -20.39 11.95
C ARG A 157 -16.91 -20.73 12.33
#